data_25a089749f1b512f7bab5c64d3b1c31c
#
_entry.id   25a089749f1b512f7bab5c64d3b1c31c
#
_cell.length_a   1.000
_cell.length_b   1.000
_cell.length_c   1.000
_cell.angle_alpha   90.00
_cell.angle_beta   90.00
_cell.angle_gamma   90.00
#
_symmetry.space_group_name_H-M   'P 1'
#
loop_
_entity.id
_entity.type
_entity.pdbx_description
1 polymer ?
#
loop_
_entity_poly.entity_id
_entity_poly.type
_entity_poly.pdbx_seq_one_letter_code
_entity_poly.pdbx_strand_id
1 'polypeptide(L)'
;LGGGAAKGFAHIGVIKMLEANGLVPAVVAGTSAGSVVGALYASGMNAFELQEQAVALDEARIRDLQLSSGGLLLGQKLEDFVNEQVRRQSLERLAKPFAAVATRLEDGERTVFVRGNTGQAVRASSSVPGVFQPVAIGKYHFVDGGVVSPVPVDAARELGADVVIAVDISNKARGQTPAGMLATIGQSIAIMGQKLGQAELSRADVIVRPQVLDIGGADFSKRASAILEGERAALAAMPQIRERIAQLQAARDQAARLAKQKAAQAQHQACLDQRSRLQKLAGVVGLDGACPVGSPG
;
A
#
# COMPACT_ATOMS: atom_id res chain seq x y z
N LEU A 1 2.07 -3.14 -0.45
CA LEU A 1 3.12 -4.12 -0.17
C LEU A 1 2.56 -5.21 0.73
N GLY A 2 2.53 -6.46 0.23
CA GLY A 2 1.95 -7.59 0.94
C GLY A 2 2.83 -8.15 2.07
N GLY A 3 2.21 -8.96 2.94
CA GLY A 3 2.90 -9.71 3.99
C GLY A 3 3.61 -10.94 3.45
N GLY A 4 4.70 -11.38 4.12
CA GLY A 4 5.46 -12.56 3.68
C GLY A 4 6.76 -12.82 4.43
N ALA A 5 6.95 -12.24 5.60
CA ALA A 5 8.15 -12.39 6.45
C ALA A 5 9.45 -12.10 5.67
N ALA A 6 10.48 -12.98 5.67
CA ALA A 6 11.76 -12.74 4.99
C ALA A 6 11.64 -12.50 3.47
N LYS A 7 10.53 -12.91 2.84
CA LYS A 7 10.24 -12.56 1.43
C LYS A 7 10.05 -11.06 1.21
N GLY A 8 9.81 -10.29 2.28
CA GLY A 8 9.63 -8.83 2.26
C GLY A 8 10.78 -8.07 1.60
N PHE A 9 11.98 -8.64 1.57
CA PHE A 9 13.11 -8.03 0.86
C PHE A 9 12.84 -7.86 -0.64
N ALA A 10 11.94 -8.64 -1.24
CA ALA A 10 11.53 -8.46 -2.63
C ALA A 10 10.86 -7.11 -2.89
N HIS A 11 10.20 -6.52 -1.89
CA HIS A 11 9.61 -5.18 -2.02
C HIS A 11 10.65 -4.12 -2.35
N ILE A 12 11.87 -4.26 -1.81
CA ILE A 12 12.98 -3.34 -2.07
C ILE A 12 13.34 -3.37 -3.56
N GLY A 13 13.45 -4.57 -4.15
CA GLY A 13 13.72 -4.73 -5.58
C GLY A 13 12.61 -4.14 -6.45
N VAL A 14 11.35 -4.30 -6.05
CA VAL A 14 10.22 -3.69 -6.76
C VAL A 14 10.30 -2.16 -6.71
N ILE A 15 10.50 -1.58 -5.53
CA ILE A 15 10.63 -0.12 -5.35
C ILE A 15 11.81 0.41 -6.20
N LYS A 16 12.95 -0.29 -6.18
CA LYS A 16 14.14 0.07 -6.95
C LYS A 16 13.85 0.18 -8.46
N MET A 17 13.12 -0.79 -9.01
CA MET A 17 12.77 -0.76 -10.43
C MET A 17 11.71 0.29 -10.77
N LEU A 18 10.77 0.56 -9.87
CA LEU A 18 9.83 1.66 -10.04
C LEU A 18 10.57 3.00 -10.10
N GLU A 19 11.44 3.29 -9.11
CA GLU A 19 12.23 4.53 -9.06
C GLU A 19 13.16 4.68 -10.27
N ALA A 20 13.88 3.62 -10.65
CA ALA A 20 14.76 3.61 -11.81
C ALA A 20 14.02 3.90 -13.13
N ASN A 21 12.72 3.66 -13.18
CA ASN A 21 11.86 3.95 -14.33
C ASN A 21 11.06 5.27 -14.17
N GLY A 22 11.41 6.11 -13.19
CA GLY A 22 10.77 7.40 -12.95
C GLY A 22 9.39 7.30 -12.31
N LEU A 23 9.03 6.16 -11.75
CA LEU A 23 7.75 5.92 -11.08
C LEU A 23 7.95 5.94 -9.56
N VAL A 24 7.66 7.07 -8.95
CA VAL A 24 7.76 7.24 -7.49
C VAL A 24 6.35 7.13 -6.89
N PRO A 25 6.05 6.09 -6.09
CA PRO A 25 4.77 5.97 -5.42
C PRO A 25 4.46 7.19 -4.54
N ALA A 26 3.26 7.75 -4.71
CA ALA A 26 2.79 8.90 -3.93
C ALA A 26 2.32 8.49 -2.52
N VAL A 27 1.79 7.28 -2.37
CA VAL A 27 1.30 6.72 -1.11
C VAL A 27 1.75 5.27 -0.99
N VAL A 28 1.87 4.76 0.23
CA VAL A 28 2.29 3.38 0.49
C VAL A 28 1.37 2.76 1.53
N ALA A 29 0.90 1.54 1.26
CA ALA A 29 0.23 0.70 2.27
C ALA A 29 0.98 -0.61 2.41
N GLY A 30 1.12 -1.09 3.64
CA GLY A 30 1.87 -2.31 3.93
C GLY A 30 1.22 -3.18 4.98
N THR A 31 1.35 -4.49 4.80
CA THR A 31 0.97 -5.52 5.79
C THR A 31 2.22 -6.30 6.18
N SER A 32 2.44 -6.53 7.49
CA SER A 32 3.54 -7.35 8.00
C SER A 32 4.91 -6.87 7.46
N ALA A 33 5.68 -7.75 6.82
CA ALA A 33 6.94 -7.37 6.17
C ALA A 33 6.80 -6.20 5.20
N GLY A 34 5.66 -6.10 4.49
CA GLY A 34 5.34 -4.95 3.64
C GLY A 34 5.14 -3.66 4.42
N SER A 35 4.70 -3.72 5.68
CA SER A 35 4.62 -2.54 6.54
C SER A 35 5.99 -2.07 7.00
N VAL A 36 6.94 -2.99 7.25
CA VAL A 36 8.32 -2.65 7.59
C VAL A 36 8.98 -1.88 6.44
N VAL A 37 9.04 -2.50 5.25
CA VAL A 37 9.65 -1.85 4.07
C VAL A 37 8.92 -0.57 3.70
N GLY A 38 7.58 -0.59 3.78
CA GLY A 38 6.73 0.56 3.47
C GLY A 38 6.98 1.76 4.40
N ALA A 39 7.14 1.54 5.70
CA ALA A 39 7.44 2.60 6.67
C ALA A 39 8.80 3.24 6.43
N LEU A 40 9.83 2.43 6.17
CA LEU A 40 11.17 2.92 5.87
C LEU A 40 11.16 3.72 4.55
N TYR A 41 10.49 3.22 3.53
CA TYR A 41 10.35 3.94 2.26
C TYR A 41 9.56 5.26 2.43
N ALA A 42 8.46 5.21 3.18
CA ALA A 42 7.64 6.39 3.44
C ALA A 42 8.35 7.45 4.30
N SER A 43 9.37 7.06 5.08
CA SER A 43 10.19 8.00 5.84
C SER A 43 11.13 8.86 4.98
N GLY A 44 11.23 8.53 3.67
CA GLY A 44 12.07 9.23 2.71
C GLY A 44 13.30 8.46 2.26
N MET A 45 13.53 7.23 2.75
CA MET A 45 14.59 6.37 2.22
C MET A 45 14.31 6.01 0.76
N ASN A 46 15.29 6.15 -0.10
CA ASN A 46 15.23 5.65 -1.46
C ASN A 46 15.53 4.13 -1.52
N ALA A 47 15.35 3.51 -2.69
CA ALA A 47 15.53 2.08 -2.84
C ALA A 47 16.95 1.58 -2.55
N PHE A 48 17.97 2.40 -2.79
CA PHE A 48 19.37 2.04 -2.50
C PHE A 48 19.64 2.05 -1.00
N GLU A 49 19.16 3.07 -0.29
CA GLU A 49 19.25 3.15 1.17
C GLU A 49 18.51 1.98 1.83
N LEU A 50 17.31 1.60 1.32
CA LEU A 50 16.60 0.40 1.77
C LEU A 50 17.43 -0.87 1.56
N GLN A 51 18.09 -1.01 0.42
CA GLN A 51 18.97 -2.15 0.14
C GLN A 51 20.19 -2.18 1.06
N GLU A 52 20.83 -1.04 1.32
CA GLU A 52 21.94 -0.94 2.28
C GLU A 52 21.50 -1.37 3.68
N GLN A 53 20.34 -0.88 4.14
CA GLN A 53 19.77 -1.30 5.43
C GLN A 53 19.48 -2.81 5.46
N ALA A 54 18.94 -3.36 4.37
CA ALA A 54 18.68 -4.80 4.28
C ALA A 54 19.96 -5.65 4.33
N VAL A 55 21.03 -5.20 3.68
CA VAL A 55 22.34 -5.89 3.68
C VAL A 55 23.01 -5.78 5.05
N ALA A 56 22.95 -4.61 5.67
CA ALA A 56 23.53 -4.36 7.00
C ALA A 56 22.73 -4.96 8.15
N LEU A 57 21.52 -5.48 7.86
CA LEU A 57 20.63 -6.00 8.89
C LEU A 57 21.23 -7.23 9.58
N ASP A 58 21.56 -7.08 10.86
CA ASP A 58 21.84 -8.20 11.74
C ASP A 58 20.51 -8.77 12.25
N GLU A 59 20.25 -10.04 11.98
CA GLU A 59 19.03 -10.72 12.43
C GLU A 59 18.82 -10.62 13.94
N ALA A 60 19.89 -10.60 14.72
CA ALA A 60 19.84 -10.46 16.18
C ALA A 60 19.25 -9.11 16.63
N ARG A 61 19.32 -8.08 15.77
CA ARG A 61 18.75 -6.75 16.07
C ARG A 61 17.24 -6.70 15.99
N ILE A 62 16.62 -7.57 15.20
CA ILE A 62 15.16 -7.61 15.02
C ILE A 62 14.51 -8.82 15.69
N ARG A 63 15.30 -9.85 16.04
CA ARG A 63 14.81 -11.00 16.80
C ARG A 63 14.81 -10.69 18.28
N ASP A 64 13.63 -10.62 18.85
CA ASP A 64 13.45 -10.58 20.29
C ASP A 64 13.63 -11.99 20.84
N LEU A 65 14.77 -12.24 21.51
CA LEU A 65 15.01 -13.51 22.21
C LEU A 65 14.26 -13.57 23.55
N GLN A 66 13.62 -12.49 23.96
CA GLN A 66 12.80 -12.47 25.17
C GLN A 66 11.44 -13.08 24.88
N LEU A 67 11.26 -14.29 25.38
CA LEU A 67 9.95 -14.92 25.41
C LEU A 67 9.10 -14.26 26.49
N SER A 68 7.85 -13.97 26.15
CA SER A 68 6.84 -13.61 27.15
C SER A 68 6.53 -14.78 28.08
N SER A 69 5.76 -14.54 29.13
CA SER A 69 5.24 -15.58 30.02
C SER A 69 4.44 -16.67 29.30
N GLY A 70 3.95 -16.41 28.08
CA GLY A 70 3.25 -17.37 27.21
C GLY A 70 4.13 -18.03 26.15
N GLY A 71 5.48 -17.85 26.17
CA GLY A 71 6.40 -18.44 25.19
C GLY A 71 6.41 -17.78 23.81
N LEU A 72 5.78 -16.61 23.64
CA LEU A 72 5.77 -15.83 22.40
C LEU A 72 6.81 -14.71 22.43
N LEU A 73 7.32 -14.31 21.27
CA LEU A 73 8.24 -13.18 21.11
C LEU A 73 7.50 -11.86 21.37
N LEU A 74 8.15 -10.93 22.07
CA LEU A 74 7.54 -9.63 22.38
C LEU A 74 7.44 -8.71 21.16
N GLY A 75 8.39 -8.79 20.24
CA GLY A 75 8.47 -7.94 19.05
C GLY A 75 8.90 -6.49 19.32
N GLN A 76 9.33 -6.17 20.54
CA GLN A 76 9.77 -4.82 20.90
C GLN A 76 10.99 -4.37 20.09
N LYS A 77 11.92 -5.26 19.81
CA LYS A 77 13.10 -4.94 19.00
C LYS A 77 12.73 -4.50 17.56
N LEU A 78 11.67 -5.09 16.98
CA LEU A 78 11.17 -4.64 15.68
C LEU A 78 10.59 -3.22 15.77
N GLU A 79 9.82 -2.93 16.82
CA GLU A 79 9.29 -1.59 17.06
C GLU A 79 10.42 -0.57 17.22
N ASP A 80 11.42 -0.88 18.06
CA ASP A 80 12.56 -0.01 18.33
C ASP A 80 13.40 0.21 17.07
N PHE A 81 13.66 -0.85 16.30
CA PHE A 81 14.36 -0.78 15.02
C PHE A 81 13.64 0.16 14.04
N VAL A 82 12.33 -0.04 13.84
CA VAL A 82 11.57 0.81 12.91
C VAL A 82 11.56 2.27 13.39
N ASN A 83 11.33 2.50 14.68
CA ASN A 83 11.33 3.85 15.24
C ASN A 83 12.69 4.55 15.09
N GLU A 84 13.79 3.82 15.25
CA GLU A 84 15.14 4.32 15.02
C GLU A 84 15.33 4.71 13.55
N GLN A 85 14.98 3.81 12.62
CA GLN A 85 15.14 4.04 11.19
C GLN A 85 14.31 5.22 10.68
N VAL A 86 13.08 5.39 11.15
CA VAL A 86 12.23 6.53 10.78
C VAL A 86 12.49 7.77 11.64
N ARG A 87 13.61 7.80 12.43
CA ARG A 87 13.99 8.92 13.31
C ARG A 87 12.88 9.29 14.30
N ARG A 88 12.17 8.29 14.81
CA ARG A 88 11.03 8.43 15.74
C ARG A 88 9.89 9.30 15.23
N GLN A 89 9.78 9.45 13.92
CA GLN A 89 8.66 10.16 13.31
C GLN A 89 7.37 9.34 13.46
N SER A 90 6.27 10.03 13.75
CA SER A 90 4.94 9.43 13.73
C SER A 90 4.45 9.23 12.29
N LEU A 91 3.50 8.30 12.08
CA LEU A 91 2.98 7.93 10.76
C LEU A 91 2.56 9.13 9.92
N GLU A 92 1.83 10.08 10.52
CA GLU A 92 1.33 11.28 9.85
C GLU A 92 2.41 12.32 9.51
N ARG A 93 3.64 12.11 9.99
CA ARG A 93 4.80 12.99 9.73
C ARG A 93 5.81 12.39 8.77
N LEU A 94 5.59 11.18 8.31
CA LEU A 94 6.45 10.57 7.29
C LEU A 94 6.41 11.38 6.00
N ALA A 95 7.47 11.32 5.22
CA ALA A 95 7.61 12.08 3.97
C ALA A 95 6.55 11.72 2.91
N LYS A 96 6.00 10.49 2.99
CA LYS A 96 4.89 10.04 2.16
C LYS A 96 3.75 9.55 3.06
N PRO A 97 2.46 9.75 2.66
CA PRO A 97 1.33 9.08 3.30
C PRO A 97 1.56 7.57 3.35
N PHE A 98 1.46 7.02 4.55
CA PHE A 98 1.70 5.60 4.80
C PHE A 98 0.61 5.00 5.68
N ALA A 99 0.24 3.75 5.37
CA ALA A 99 -0.67 2.94 6.17
C ALA A 99 -0.03 1.60 6.55
N ALA A 100 0.01 1.29 7.83
CA ALA A 100 0.27 -0.05 8.33
C ALA A 100 -1.06 -0.75 8.63
N VAL A 101 -1.26 -1.94 8.08
CA VAL A 101 -2.51 -2.68 8.26
C VAL A 101 -2.32 -3.80 9.27
N ALA A 102 -3.19 -3.85 10.28
CA ALA A 102 -3.22 -4.88 11.30
C ALA A 102 -4.65 -5.44 11.46
N THR A 103 -4.76 -6.54 12.19
CA THR A 103 -6.04 -7.16 12.54
C THR A 103 -6.33 -6.89 14.01
N ARG A 104 -7.50 -6.31 14.32
CA ARG A 104 -7.98 -6.19 15.70
C ARG A 104 -8.44 -7.56 16.19
N LEU A 105 -7.87 -8.01 17.31
CA LEU A 105 -8.08 -9.38 17.77
C LEU A 105 -9.47 -9.63 18.33
N GLU A 106 -10.09 -8.60 18.90
CA GLU A 106 -11.39 -8.70 19.59
C GLU A 106 -12.55 -9.04 18.65
N ASP A 107 -12.47 -8.64 17.38
CA ASP A 107 -13.58 -8.78 16.42
C ASP A 107 -13.14 -9.08 14.99
N GLY A 108 -11.83 -9.16 14.73
CA GLY A 108 -11.29 -9.42 13.40
C GLY A 108 -11.35 -8.21 12.45
N GLU A 109 -11.64 -7.00 12.94
CA GLU A 109 -11.70 -5.83 12.08
C GLU A 109 -10.31 -5.48 11.52
N ARG A 110 -10.28 -5.18 10.21
CA ARG A 110 -9.11 -4.61 9.55
C ARG A 110 -8.87 -3.20 10.07
N THR A 111 -7.75 -2.99 10.72
CA THR A 111 -7.35 -1.67 11.23
C THR A 111 -6.23 -1.09 10.36
N VAL A 112 -6.45 0.12 9.86
CA VAL A 112 -5.51 0.88 9.03
C VAL A 112 -4.90 1.99 9.87
N PHE A 113 -3.66 1.81 10.32
CA PHE A 113 -2.93 2.81 11.08
C PHE A 113 -2.30 3.84 10.14
N VAL A 114 -2.74 5.09 10.24
CA VAL A 114 -2.22 6.24 9.48
C VAL A 114 -1.71 7.36 10.40
N ARG A 115 -1.79 7.17 11.72
CA ARG A 115 -1.35 8.12 12.76
C ARG A 115 -0.78 7.39 13.95
N GLY A 116 0.05 8.08 14.72
CA GLY A 116 0.66 7.57 15.95
C GLY A 116 2.05 7.01 15.74
N ASN A 117 2.54 6.21 16.70
CA ASN A 117 3.89 5.67 16.69
C ASN A 117 4.08 4.69 15.53
N THR A 118 5.02 5.00 14.64
CA THR A 118 5.29 4.21 13.42
C THR A 118 5.77 2.80 13.75
N GLY A 119 6.72 2.66 14.65
CA GLY A 119 7.23 1.34 15.04
C GLY A 119 6.16 0.49 15.71
N GLN A 120 5.34 1.06 16.58
CA GLN A 120 4.24 0.34 17.23
C GLN A 120 3.19 -0.16 16.23
N ALA A 121 2.81 0.67 15.26
CA ALA A 121 1.87 0.28 14.20
C ALA A 121 2.44 -0.83 13.30
N VAL A 122 3.73 -0.73 12.93
CA VAL A 122 4.43 -1.76 12.16
C VAL A 122 4.57 -3.06 12.96
N ARG A 123 4.89 -2.98 14.25
CA ARG A 123 4.91 -4.14 15.15
C ARG A 123 3.53 -4.81 15.22
N ALA A 124 2.46 -4.05 15.40
CA ALA A 124 1.09 -4.57 15.39
C ALA A 124 0.78 -5.29 14.07
N SER A 125 1.14 -4.66 12.93
CA SER A 125 0.99 -5.21 11.59
C SER A 125 1.79 -6.51 11.35
N SER A 126 2.85 -6.73 12.13
CA SER A 126 3.80 -7.85 11.98
C SER A 126 3.70 -8.90 13.09
N SER A 127 2.73 -8.78 13.99
CA SER A 127 2.56 -9.69 15.14
C SER A 127 1.85 -10.98 14.73
N VAL A 128 2.59 -11.86 14.05
CA VAL A 128 2.09 -13.15 13.54
C VAL A 128 1.58 -14.02 14.70
N PRO A 129 0.30 -14.47 14.66
CA PRO A 129 -0.27 -15.33 15.69
C PRO A 129 0.54 -16.62 15.88
N GLY A 130 0.79 -16.99 17.13
CA GLY A 130 1.62 -18.16 17.50
C GLY A 130 3.13 -17.91 17.45
N VAL A 131 3.59 -16.74 16.97
CA VAL A 131 5.01 -16.34 16.99
C VAL A 131 5.22 -15.13 17.89
N PHE A 132 4.43 -14.10 17.73
CA PHE A 132 4.51 -12.87 18.50
C PHE A 132 3.31 -12.67 19.41
N GLN A 133 3.53 -11.93 20.50
CA GLN A 133 2.42 -11.46 21.33
C GLN A 133 1.57 -10.44 20.57
N PRO A 134 0.24 -10.45 20.78
CA PRO A 134 -0.61 -9.35 20.35
C PRO A 134 -0.13 -8.01 20.94
N VAL A 135 -0.23 -6.94 20.15
CA VAL A 135 0.18 -5.60 20.55
C VAL A 135 -1.03 -4.85 21.11
N ALA A 136 -0.93 -4.42 22.39
CA ALA A 136 -1.95 -3.57 22.98
C ALA A 136 -1.77 -2.11 22.52
N ILE A 137 -2.81 -1.53 21.93
CA ILE A 137 -2.88 -0.11 21.56
C ILE A 137 -4.22 0.43 22.03
N GLY A 138 -4.18 1.32 23.02
CA GLY A 138 -5.39 1.79 23.70
C GLY A 138 -6.09 0.63 24.44
N LYS A 139 -7.34 0.38 24.11
CA LYS A 139 -8.15 -0.70 24.70
C LYS A 139 -8.19 -1.99 23.88
N TYR A 140 -7.53 -2.02 22.74
CA TYR A 140 -7.58 -3.13 21.80
C TYR A 140 -6.23 -3.84 21.66
N HIS A 141 -6.29 -5.10 21.23
CA HIS A 141 -5.13 -5.91 20.90
C HIS A 141 -5.09 -6.17 19.40
N PHE A 142 -3.89 -6.11 18.84
CA PHE A 142 -3.68 -6.26 17.40
C PHE A 142 -2.71 -7.39 17.10
N VAL A 143 -3.01 -8.09 16.03
CA VAL A 143 -2.16 -9.13 15.43
C VAL A 143 -1.89 -8.80 13.97
N ASP A 144 -1.04 -9.60 13.32
CA ASP A 144 -0.62 -9.41 11.93
C ASP A 144 -1.80 -9.14 11.00
N GLY A 145 -1.64 -8.13 10.16
CA GLY A 145 -2.65 -7.74 9.18
C GLY A 145 -2.95 -8.81 8.14
N GLY A 146 -2.02 -9.73 7.92
CA GLY A 146 -2.19 -10.85 6.99
C GLY A 146 -3.33 -11.81 7.35
N VAL A 147 -3.86 -11.73 8.57
CA VAL A 147 -5.04 -12.50 8.98
C VAL A 147 -6.30 -12.06 8.21
N VAL A 148 -6.45 -10.75 7.90
CA VAL A 148 -7.64 -10.20 7.24
C VAL A 148 -7.33 -9.44 5.95
N SER A 149 -6.13 -8.90 5.79
CA SER A 149 -5.71 -8.08 4.65
C SER A 149 -4.24 -8.35 4.29
N PRO A 150 -3.93 -9.50 3.69
CA PRO A 150 -2.56 -9.90 3.38
C PRO A 150 -1.89 -9.03 2.31
N VAL A 151 -2.66 -8.43 1.39
CA VAL A 151 -2.16 -7.47 0.38
C VAL A 151 -3.05 -6.23 0.41
N PRO A 152 -2.69 -5.16 1.12
CA PRO A 152 -3.60 -4.09 1.54
C PRO A 152 -3.96 -3.11 0.41
N VAL A 153 -4.62 -3.61 -0.64
CA VAL A 153 -5.06 -2.84 -1.81
C VAL A 153 -6.03 -1.74 -1.41
N ASP A 154 -7.03 -2.09 -0.59
CA ASP A 154 -8.05 -1.13 -0.16
C ASP A 154 -7.47 -0.01 0.71
N ALA A 155 -6.50 -0.34 1.58
CA ALA A 155 -5.81 0.68 2.38
C ALA A 155 -5.03 1.69 1.50
N ALA A 156 -4.46 1.25 0.37
CA ALA A 156 -3.85 2.17 -0.59
C ALA A 156 -4.90 3.07 -1.26
N ARG A 157 -6.09 2.54 -1.57
CA ARG A 157 -7.21 3.35 -2.09
C ARG A 157 -7.70 4.37 -1.06
N GLU A 158 -7.81 3.98 0.21
CA GLU A 158 -8.18 4.89 1.32
C GLU A 158 -7.17 6.02 1.52
N LEU A 159 -5.89 5.80 1.20
CA LEU A 159 -4.87 6.86 1.14
C LEU A 159 -4.96 7.75 -0.11
N GLY A 160 -5.91 7.51 -1.02
CA GLY A 160 -6.15 8.30 -2.22
C GLY A 160 -5.39 7.83 -3.46
N ALA A 161 -4.93 6.57 -3.51
CA ALA A 161 -4.28 6.04 -4.70
C ALA A 161 -5.26 5.87 -5.87
N ASP A 162 -4.96 6.49 -7.00
CA ASP A 162 -5.71 6.32 -8.26
C ASP A 162 -5.30 5.06 -9.02
N VAL A 163 -4.03 4.69 -8.93
CA VAL A 163 -3.47 3.44 -9.46
C VAL A 163 -2.82 2.69 -8.31
N VAL A 164 -3.22 1.44 -8.11
CA VAL A 164 -2.65 0.56 -7.08
C VAL A 164 -1.82 -0.54 -7.74
N ILE A 165 -0.52 -0.50 -7.48
CA ILE A 165 0.42 -1.57 -7.83
C ILE A 165 0.56 -2.47 -6.59
N ALA A 166 -0.05 -3.64 -6.63
CA ALA A 166 -0.01 -4.60 -5.54
C ALA A 166 1.21 -5.53 -5.68
N VAL A 167 2.03 -5.63 -4.64
CA VAL A 167 3.17 -6.56 -4.60
C VAL A 167 2.80 -7.76 -3.75
N ASP A 168 2.60 -8.90 -4.40
CA ASP A 168 2.17 -10.16 -3.79
C ASP A 168 3.36 -11.10 -3.57
N ILE A 169 3.77 -11.24 -2.33
CA ILE A 169 4.81 -12.16 -1.86
C ILE A 169 4.24 -13.24 -0.91
N SER A 170 2.92 -13.42 -0.93
CA SER A 170 2.21 -14.30 -0.01
C SER A 170 2.66 -15.75 -0.11
N ASN A 171 2.52 -16.47 1.01
CA ASN A 171 2.72 -17.90 1.04
C ASN A 171 1.59 -18.61 0.27
N LYS A 172 1.96 -19.65 -0.48
CA LYS A 172 0.99 -20.59 -1.05
C LYS A 172 1.04 -21.90 -0.28
N ALA A 173 -0.13 -22.52 -0.09
CA ALA A 173 -0.19 -23.85 0.48
C ALA A 173 0.62 -24.82 -0.41
N ARG A 174 1.57 -25.54 0.20
CA ARG A 174 2.54 -26.38 -0.55
C ARG A 174 2.07 -27.81 -0.82
N GLY A 175 0.80 -28.14 -0.56
CA GLY A 175 0.28 -29.49 -0.77
C GLY A 175 0.82 -30.57 0.20
N GLN A 176 1.55 -30.16 1.23
CA GLN A 176 2.08 -31.05 2.27
C GLN A 176 1.25 -30.93 3.54
N THR A 177 0.99 -32.05 4.21
CA THR A 177 0.33 -32.05 5.51
C THR A 177 1.32 -31.58 6.59
N PRO A 178 1.04 -30.48 7.32
CA PRO A 178 1.92 -29.99 8.36
C PRO A 178 1.99 -30.97 9.54
N ALA A 179 3.17 -31.16 10.10
CA ALA A 179 3.36 -31.95 11.31
C ALA A 179 3.30 -31.05 12.55
N GLY A 180 2.32 -31.34 13.44
CA GLY A 180 2.16 -30.66 14.72
C GLY A 180 1.26 -29.41 14.68
N MET A 181 0.82 -29.01 15.88
CA MET A 181 -0.22 -27.99 16.07
C MET A 181 0.16 -26.61 15.50
N LEU A 182 1.37 -26.13 15.81
CA LEU A 182 1.82 -24.80 15.33
C LEU A 182 1.95 -24.75 13.81
N ALA A 183 2.46 -25.82 13.19
CA ALA A 183 2.56 -25.92 11.76
C ALA A 183 1.16 -25.97 11.09
N THR A 184 0.21 -26.64 11.71
CA THR A 184 -1.20 -26.69 11.24
C THR A 184 -1.86 -25.32 11.32
N ILE A 185 -1.67 -24.60 12.42
CA ILE A 185 -2.18 -23.23 12.58
C ILE A 185 -1.57 -22.31 11.50
N GLY A 186 -0.24 -22.37 11.31
CA GLY A 186 0.45 -21.58 10.28
C GLY A 186 -0.04 -21.88 8.86
N GLN A 187 -0.26 -23.16 8.54
CA GLN A 187 -0.83 -23.59 7.25
C GLN A 187 -2.27 -23.11 7.07
N SER A 188 -3.09 -23.14 8.12
CA SER A 188 -4.47 -22.66 8.07
C SER A 188 -4.53 -21.15 7.81
N ILE A 189 -3.68 -20.37 8.50
CA ILE A 189 -3.53 -18.92 8.27
C ILE A 189 -3.07 -18.66 6.83
N ALA A 190 -2.11 -19.43 6.31
CA ALA A 190 -1.63 -19.29 4.93
C ALA A 190 -2.74 -19.58 3.89
N ILE A 191 -3.57 -20.60 4.11
CA ILE A 191 -4.70 -20.93 3.22
C ILE A 191 -5.75 -19.80 3.25
N MET A 192 -6.13 -19.33 4.43
CA MET A 192 -7.08 -18.22 4.58
C MET A 192 -6.53 -16.95 3.93
N GLY A 193 -5.28 -16.61 4.23
CA GLY A 193 -4.60 -15.46 3.65
C GLY A 193 -4.50 -15.52 2.12
N GLN A 194 -4.29 -16.70 1.54
CA GLN A 194 -4.30 -16.89 0.08
C GLN A 194 -5.68 -16.55 -0.53
N LYS A 195 -6.76 -16.97 0.10
CA LYS A 195 -8.14 -16.69 -0.38
C LYS A 195 -8.47 -15.18 -0.26
N LEU A 196 -8.16 -14.59 0.88
CA LEU A 196 -8.36 -13.16 1.12
C LEU A 196 -7.50 -12.31 0.18
N GLY A 197 -6.22 -12.68 0.02
CA GLY A 197 -5.31 -11.99 -0.88
C GLY A 197 -5.75 -12.03 -2.34
N GLN A 198 -6.34 -13.14 -2.81
CA GLN A 198 -6.93 -13.21 -4.16
C GLN A 198 -8.06 -12.19 -4.34
N ALA A 199 -8.94 -12.06 -3.34
CA ALA A 199 -10.02 -11.08 -3.36
C ALA A 199 -9.50 -9.62 -3.34
N GLU A 200 -8.46 -9.33 -2.56
CA GLU A 200 -7.82 -8.00 -2.55
C GLU A 200 -7.11 -7.70 -3.89
N LEU A 201 -6.34 -8.66 -4.40
CA LEU A 201 -5.59 -8.51 -5.65
C LEU A 201 -6.49 -8.27 -6.86
N SER A 202 -7.74 -8.78 -6.86
CA SER A 202 -8.70 -8.50 -7.93
C SER A 202 -9.09 -7.01 -8.03
N ARG A 203 -8.85 -6.23 -6.99
CA ARG A 203 -9.10 -4.78 -6.95
C ARG A 203 -7.87 -3.92 -7.24
N ALA A 204 -6.70 -4.55 -7.41
CA ALA A 204 -5.48 -3.87 -7.83
C ALA A 204 -5.50 -3.58 -9.34
N ASP A 205 -4.85 -2.50 -9.75
CA ASP A 205 -4.69 -2.17 -11.18
C ASP A 205 -3.59 -3.02 -11.82
N VAL A 206 -2.49 -3.23 -11.09
CA VAL A 206 -1.38 -4.07 -11.53
C VAL A 206 -0.89 -4.92 -10.37
N ILE A 207 -0.57 -6.18 -10.66
CA ILE A 207 -0.05 -7.12 -9.67
C ILE A 207 1.39 -7.49 -10.05
N VAL A 208 2.31 -7.24 -9.12
CA VAL A 208 3.72 -7.66 -9.22
C VAL A 208 3.92 -8.88 -8.33
N ARG A 209 4.38 -10.00 -8.91
CA ARG A 209 4.58 -11.27 -8.18
C ARG A 209 6.03 -11.74 -8.29
N PRO A 210 6.92 -11.35 -7.36
CA PRO A 210 8.26 -11.92 -7.25
C PRO A 210 8.23 -13.42 -7.03
N GLN A 211 9.16 -14.15 -7.65
CA GLN A 211 9.25 -15.61 -7.53
C GLN A 211 10.06 -15.98 -6.26
N VAL A 212 9.42 -15.85 -5.10
CA VAL A 212 10.05 -16.00 -3.77
C VAL A 212 9.46 -17.16 -2.95
N LEU A 213 8.76 -18.10 -3.58
CA LEU A 213 8.11 -19.22 -2.88
C LEU A 213 9.09 -20.19 -2.23
N ASP A 214 10.31 -20.28 -2.75
CA ASP A 214 11.42 -21.08 -2.22
C ASP A 214 12.11 -20.45 -1.00
N ILE A 215 11.79 -19.19 -0.67
CA ILE A 215 12.33 -18.50 0.49
C ILE A 215 11.47 -18.80 1.71
N GLY A 216 12.06 -19.40 2.73
CA GLY A 216 11.41 -19.61 4.02
C GLY A 216 11.12 -18.31 4.75
N GLY A 217 10.04 -18.27 5.55
CA GLY A 217 9.67 -17.05 6.29
C GLY A 217 10.74 -16.54 7.27
N ALA A 218 11.64 -17.40 7.73
CA ALA A 218 12.75 -17.05 8.62
C ALA A 218 14.12 -17.05 7.92
N ASP A 219 14.16 -17.18 6.60
CA ASP A 219 15.40 -17.29 5.83
C ASP A 219 15.89 -15.91 5.36
N PHE A 220 16.42 -15.13 6.29
CA PHE A 220 16.99 -13.81 6.02
C PHE A 220 18.30 -13.86 5.21
N SER A 221 18.94 -15.03 5.11
CA SER A 221 20.17 -15.19 4.32
C SER A 221 19.93 -15.01 2.83
N LYS A 222 18.70 -15.27 2.35
CA LYS A 222 18.28 -15.11 0.95
C LYS A 222 17.84 -13.70 0.56
N ARG A 223 18.15 -12.68 1.38
CA ARG A 223 17.75 -11.29 1.11
C ARG A 223 18.14 -10.79 -0.27
N ALA A 224 19.37 -11.05 -0.70
CA ALA A 224 19.85 -10.62 -2.03
C ALA A 224 19.05 -11.30 -3.18
N SER A 225 18.76 -12.58 -3.04
CA SER A 225 17.93 -13.32 -4.00
C SER A 225 16.51 -12.76 -4.05
N ALA A 226 15.92 -12.46 -2.88
CA ALA A 226 14.59 -11.87 -2.82
C ALA A 226 14.54 -10.50 -3.49
N ILE A 227 15.52 -9.62 -3.25
CA ILE A 227 15.61 -8.30 -3.90
C ILE A 227 15.67 -8.48 -5.41
N LEU A 228 16.53 -9.38 -5.93
CA LEU A 228 16.67 -9.64 -7.35
C LEU A 228 15.36 -10.14 -7.98
N GLU A 229 14.63 -11.03 -7.31
CA GLU A 229 13.32 -11.48 -7.80
C GLU A 229 12.28 -10.35 -7.80
N GLY A 230 12.36 -9.42 -6.84
CA GLY A 230 11.58 -8.18 -6.85
C GLY A 230 11.87 -7.30 -8.06
N GLU A 231 13.15 -7.12 -8.39
CA GLU A 231 13.60 -6.37 -9.58
C GLU A 231 13.06 -7.00 -10.87
N ARG A 232 13.23 -8.31 -11.03
CA ARG A 232 12.74 -9.05 -12.21
C ARG A 232 11.23 -8.95 -12.39
N ALA A 233 10.49 -9.15 -11.31
CA ALA A 233 9.03 -9.07 -11.34
C ALA A 233 8.51 -7.67 -11.68
N ALA A 234 9.15 -6.63 -11.14
CA ALA A 234 8.79 -5.25 -11.44
C ALA A 234 9.09 -4.88 -12.89
N LEU A 235 10.26 -5.28 -13.43
CA LEU A 235 10.60 -5.06 -14.83
C LEU A 235 9.60 -5.74 -15.77
N ALA A 236 9.20 -6.97 -15.47
CA ALA A 236 8.20 -7.70 -16.26
C ALA A 236 6.82 -7.01 -16.24
N ALA A 237 6.45 -6.37 -15.13
CA ALA A 237 5.18 -5.66 -14.97
C ALA A 237 5.22 -4.22 -15.52
N MET A 238 6.39 -3.67 -15.83
CA MET A 238 6.57 -2.26 -16.20
C MET A 238 5.71 -1.80 -17.39
N PRO A 239 5.58 -2.56 -18.48
CA PRO A 239 4.70 -2.18 -19.59
C PRO A 239 3.24 -2.01 -19.14
N GLN A 240 2.72 -2.95 -18.35
CA GLN A 240 1.35 -2.91 -17.84
C GLN A 240 1.14 -1.72 -16.88
N ILE A 241 2.13 -1.41 -16.04
CA ILE A 241 2.08 -0.26 -15.13
C ILE A 241 1.99 1.04 -15.94
N ARG A 242 2.85 1.23 -16.95
CA ARG A 242 2.84 2.42 -17.81
C ARG A 242 1.54 2.56 -18.59
N GLU A 243 1.03 1.48 -19.14
CA GLU A 243 -0.24 1.46 -19.86
C GLU A 243 -1.38 1.90 -18.94
N ARG A 244 -1.46 1.35 -17.72
CA ARG A 244 -2.51 1.69 -16.78
C ARG A 244 -2.48 3.16 -16.35
N ILE A 245 -1.30 3.71 -16.11
CA ILE A 245 -1.11 5.13 -15.81
C ILE A 245 -1.56 6.00 -16.99
N ALA A 246 -1.17 5.66 -18.21
CA ALA A 246 -1.55 6.39 -19.41
C ALA A 246 -3.07 6.38 -19.65
N GLN A 247 -3.73 5.23 -19.43
CA GLN A 247 -5.19 5.11 -19.52
C GLN A 247 -5.89 6.03 -18.51
N LEU A 248 -5.40 6.10 -17.27
CA LEU A 248 -5.97 6.98 -16.25
C LEU A 248 -5.79 8.46 -16.62
N GLN A 249 -4.61 8.83 -17.11
CA GLN A 249 -4.32 10.20 -17.54
C GLN A 249 -5.25 10.62 -18.69
N ALA A 250 -5.39 9.76 -19.71
CA ALA A 250 -6.28 10.01 -20.83
C ALA A 250 -7.75 10.18 -20.41
N ALA A 251 -8.22 9.33 -19.46
CA ALA A 251 -9.57 9.45 -18.91
C ALA A 251 -9.79 10.76 -18.14
N ARG A 252 -8.81 11.20 -17.37
CA ARG A 252 -8.84 12.50 -16.65
C ARG A 252 -8.87 13.68 -17.61
N ASP A 253 -8.04 13.65 -18.65
CA ASP A 253 -7.99 14.71 -19.65
C ASP A 253 -9.33 14.82 -20.41
N GLN A 254 -9.90 13.66 -20.76
CA GLN A 254 -11.23 13.63 -21.40
C GLN A 254 -12.32 14.18 -20.48
N ALA A 255 -12.32 13.79 -19.20
CA ALA A 255 -13.28 14.30 -18.22
C ALA A 255 -13.14 15.81 -18.02
N ALA A 256 -11.90 16.33 -17.95
CA ALA A 256 -11.63 17.76 -17.84
C ALA A 256 -12.12 18.56 -19.07
N ARG A 257 -11.90 18.03 -20.28
CA ARG A 257 -12.42 18.63 -21.52
C ARG A 257 -13.95 18.67 -21.54
N LEU A 258 -14.59 17.57 -21.18
CA LEU A 258 -16.07 17.52 -21.12
C LEU A 258 -16.63 18.48 -20.05
N ALA A 259 -15.99 18.57 -18.89
CA ALA A 259 -16.39 19.52 -17.85
C ALA A 259 -16.28 20.98 -18.33
N LYS A 260 -15.20 21.32 -19.03
CA LYS A 260 -14.96 22.64 -19.62
C LYS A 260 -16.02 22.98 -20.68
N GLN A 261 -16.36 22.03 -21.55
CA GLN A 261 -17.41 22.21 -22.57
C GLN A 261 -18.80 22.43 -21.94
N LYS A 262 -19.15 21.61 -20.92
CA LYS A 262 -20.43 21.78 -20.20
C LYS A 262 -20.50 23.13 -19.49
N ALA A 263 -19.41 23.58 -18.87
CA ALA A 263 -19.35 24.91 -18.23
C ALA A 263 -19.54 26.05 -19.25
N ALA A 264 -18.88 25.97 -20.40
CA ALA A 264 -19.01 26.94 -21.46
C ALA A 264 -20.46 26.99 -22.05
N GLN A 265 -21.07 25.83 -22.24
CA GLN A 265 -22.47 25.74 -22.68
C GLN A 265 -23.43 26.34 -21.64
N ALA A 266 -23.23 26.04 -20.36
CA ALA A 266 -24.05 26.60 -19.30
C ALA A 266 -23.90 28.13 -19.19
N GLN A 267 -22.71 28.68 -19.36
CA GLN A 267 -22.48 30.13 -19.43
C GLN A 267 -23.16 30.76 -20.62
N HIS A 268 -23.05 30.15 -21.78
CA HIS A 268 -23.72 30.62 -23.00
C HIS A 268 -25.23 30.64 -22.82
N GLN A 269 -25.81 29.56 -22.31
CA GLN A 269 -27.25 29.46 -22.05
C GLN A 269 -27.71 30.50 -21.01
N ALA A 270 -26.97 30.68 -19.92
CA ALA A 270 -27.28 31.70 -18.91
C ALA A 270 -27.27 33.12 -19.51
N CYS A 271 -26.32 33.41 -20.40
CA CYS A 271 -26.26 34.69 -21.14
C CYS A 271 -27.51 34.89 -22.02
N LEU A 272 -27.92 33.87 -22.78
CA LEU A 272 -29.12 33.91 -23.61
C LEU A 272 -30.41 34.13 -22.80
N ASP A 273 -30.52 33.44 -21.66
CA ASP A 273 -31.66 33.58 -20.75
C ASP A 273 -31.74 34.99 -20.14
N GLN A 274 -30.59 35.54 -19.76
CA GLN A 274 -30.50 36.91 -19.22
C GLN A 274 -30.88 37.94 -20.27
N ARG A 275 -30.42 37.79 -21.51
CA ARG A 275 -30.79 38.67 -22.64
C ARG A 275 -32.29 38.59 -22.89
N SER A 276 -32.87 37.42 -22.93
CA SER A 276 -34.31 37.24 -23.18
C SER A 276 -35.17 37.90 -22.09
N ARG A 277 -34.73 37.86 -20.84
CA ARG A 277 -35.38 38.56 -19.72
C ARG A 277 -35.28 40.07 -19.85
N LEU A 278 -34.09 40.60 -20.17
CA LEU A 278 -33.87 42.06 -20.35
C LEU A 278 -34.68 42.60 -21.54
N GLN A 279 -34.77 41.88 -22.66
CA GLN A 279 -35.61 42.25 -23.82
C GLN A 279 -37.09 42.34 -23.43
N LYS A 280 -37.60 41.37 -22.64
CA LYS A 280 -38.98 41.40 -22.12
C LYS A 280 -39.27 42.57 -21.17
N LEU A 281 -38.30 42.97 -20.36
CA LEU A 281 -38.47 44.05 -19.39
C LEU A 281 -38.32 45.46 -20.02
N ALA A 282 -37.47 45.60 -21.02
CA ALA A 282 -37.13 46.91 -21.60
C ALA A 282 -37.96 47.33 -22.80
N GLY A 283 -38.77 46.45 -23.38
CA GLY A 283 -39.56 46.76 -24.62
C GLY A 283 -38.71 47.14 -25.82
N VAL A 284 -37.38 46.95 -25.78
CA VAL A 284 -36.44 47.39 -26.82
C VAL A 284 -35.98 46.18 -27.63
N VAL A 285 -36.21 46.23 -28.91
CA VAL A 285 -35.66 45.31 -29.88
C VAL A 285 -34.25 45.80 -30.25
N GLY A 286 -33.22 45.00 -29.88
CA GLY A 286 -31.85 45.22 -30.32
C GLY A 286 -30.86 45.60 -29.20
N LEU A 287 -30.46 44.61 -28.38
CA LEU A 287 -29.20 44.65 -27.61
C LEU A 287 -28.16 43.85 -28.40
N ASP A 288 -27.35 44.55 -29.21
CA ASP A 288 -26.29 43.99 -30.04
C ASP A 288 -25.02 43.64 -29.23
N GLY A 289 -25.16 42.79 -28.26
CA GLY A 289 -24.02 42.18 -27.57
C GLY A 289 -24.00 40.67 -27.79
N ALA A 290 -23.01 40.14 -28.48
CA ALA A 290 -22.90 38.67 -28.68
C ALA A 290 -22.59 37.98 -27.37
N CYS A 291 -23.39 36.97 -27.01
CA CYS A 291 -23.01 36.06 -25.93
C CYS A 291 -21.74 35.29 -26.33
N PRO A 292 -20.75 35.13 -25.43
CA PRO A 292 -19.53 34.40 -25.75
C PRO A 292 -19.87 32.97 -26.20
N VAL A 293 -19.56 32.68 -27.44
CA VAL A 293 -19.63 31.32 -28.00
C VAL A 293 -18.36 30.64 -27.51
N GLY A 294 -18.47 29.60 -26.69
CA GLY A 294 -17.32 28.82 -26.27
C GLY A 294 -16.61 28.27 -27.50
N SER A 295 -15.42 28.79 -27.79
CA SER A 295 -14.57 28.25 -28.86
C SER A 295 -14.20 26.80 -28.51
N PRO A 296 -14.40 25.84 -29.44
CA PRO A 296 -13.80 24.53 -29.25
C PRO A 296 -12.30 24.66 -29.44
N GLY A 297 -11.52 24.55 -28.34
CA GLY A 297 -10.07 24.46 -28.34
C GLY A 297 -9.64 23.06 -28.00
#